data_1632f22824b49fd48eaf9579ee63798f
#
_entry.id   1632f22824b49fd48eaf9579ee63798f
#
_cell.length_a   1.000
_cell.length_b   1.000
_cell.length_c   1.000
_cell.angle_alpha   90.00
_cell.angle_beta   90.00
_cell.angle_gamma   90.00
#
_symmetry.space_group_name_H-M   'P 1'
#
loop_
_entity.id
_entity.type
_entity.pdbx_description
1 polymer ?
#
loop_
_entity_poly.entity_id
_entity_poly.type
_entity_poly.pdbx_seq_one_letter_code
_entity_poly.pdbx_strand_id
1 'polypeptide(L)' 'MMERNAGVASKGIERILGLSADAHIQRRMTIKDSPEYHNLTGAIAAYGKTLAVLTALKYREEFRAMIAQPDVRERVAVY' A
#
# COMPACT_ATOMS: atom_id res chain seq x y z
N MET A 1 -19.38 -5.94 3.38
CA MET A 1 -18.89 -4.58 3.53
C MET A 1 -17.43 -4.48 3.90
N MET A 2 -16.93 -5.34 4.78
CA MET A 2 -15.49 -5.40 5.06
C MET A 2 -14.66 -5.81 3.85
N GLU A 3 -15.19 -6.72 3.03
CA GLU A 3 -14.57 -7.12 1.76
C GLU A 3 -14.41 -5.94 0.81
N ARG A 4 -15.39 -5.02 0.81
CA ARG A 4 -15.36 -3.85 -0.04
C ARG A 4 -14.20 -2.91 0.35
N ASN A 5 -13.93 -2.72 1.65
CA ASN A 5 -12.85 -1.88 2.13
C ASN A 5 -11.48 -2.50 1.86
N ALA A 6 -11.34 -3.80 2.09
CA ALA A 6 -10.12 -4.54 1.77
C ALA A 6 -9.84 -4.51 0.27
N GLY A 7 -10.89 -4.63 -0.57
CA GLY A 7 -10.78 -4.52 -2.02
C GLY A 7 -10.32 -3.13 -2.48
N VAL A 8 -10.83 -2.07 -1.84
CA VAL A 8 -10.42 -0.70 -2.15
C VAL A 8 -8.95 -0.49 -1.80
N ALA A 9 -8.50 -0.95 -0.63
CA ALA A 9 -7.10 -0.84 -0.24
C ALA A 9 -6.18 -1.61 -1.19
N SER A 10 -6.57 -2.82 -1.60
CA SER A 10 -5.80 -3.63 -2.54
C SER A 10 -5.70 -2.97 -3.90
N LYS A 11 -6.79 -2.40 -4.42
CA LYS A 11 -6.79 -1.66 -5.69
C LYS A 11 -5.90 -0.42 -5.61
N GLY A 12 -5.94 0.29 -4.48
CA GLY A 12 -5.08 1.43 -4.23
C GLY A 12 -3.61 1.05 -4.24
N ILE A 13 -3.26 -0.06 -3.60
CA ILE A 13 -1.88 -0.59 -3.58
C ILE A 13 -1.43 -0.91 -5.00
N GLU A 14 -2.24 -1.63 -5.79
CA GLU A 14 -1.91 -1.97 -7.18
C GLU A 14 -1.67 -0.71 -8.01
N ARG A 15 -2.54 0.28 -7.87
CA ARG A 15 -2.43 1.53 -8.61
C ARG A 15 -1.14 2.29 -8.26
N ILE A 16 -0.82 2.39 -6.97
CA ILE A 16 0.38 3.10 -6.52
C ILE A 16 1.64 2.33 -6.94
N LEU A 17 1.62 0.99 -6.90
CA LEU A 17 2.73 0.18 -7.41
C LEU A 17 2.97 0.44 -8.89
N GLY A 18 1.91 0.53 -9.69
CA GLY A 18 2.01 0.86 -11.11
C GLY A 18 2.62 2.24 -11.34
N LEU A 19 2.14 3.26 -10.62
CA LEU A 19 2.65 4.62 -10.71
C LEU A 19 4.12 4.70 -10.26
N SER A 20 4.48 3.97 -9.21
CA SER A 20 5.85 3.90 -8.72
C SER A 20 6.79 3.25 -9.73
N ALA A 21 6.35 2.14 -10.34
CA ALA A 21 7.12 1.45 -11.39
C ALA A 21 7.35 2.38 -12.59
N ASP A 22 6.33 3.08 -13.04
CA ASP A 22 6.45 4.05 -14.15
C ASP A 22 7.42 5.17 -13.79
N ALA A 23 7.34 5.70 -12.58
CA ALA A 23 8.24 6.76 -12.12
C ALA A 23 9.70 6.27 -12.08
N HIS A 24 9.96 5.04 -11.67
CA HIS A 24 11.30 4.45 -11.70
C HIS A 24 11.84 4.33 -13.11
N ILE A 25 11.00 3.87 -14.05
CA ILE A 25 11.38 3.75 -15.46
C ILE A 25 11.72 5.13 -16.03
N GLN A 26 10.84 6.10 -15.82
CA GLN A 26 11.06 7.47 -16.29
C GLN A 26 12.34 8.06 -15.70
N ARG A 27 12.60 7.81 -14.42
CA ARG A 27 13.82 8.32 -13.78
C ARG A 27 15.09 7.75 -14.42
N ARG A 28 15.09 6.46 -14.79
CA ARG A 28 16.21 5.84 -15.49
C ARG A 28 16.49 6.46 -16.85
N MET A 29 15.43 6.95 -17.50
CA MET A 29 15.50 7.57 -18.82
C MET A 29 15.78 9.07 -18.77
N THR A 30 15.83 9.64 -17.56
CA THR A 30 16.01 11.08 -17.34
C THR A 30 17.48 11.36 -17.00
N ILE A 31 17.97 12.53 -17.38
CA ILE A 31 19.33 12.94 -17.08
C ILE A 31 19.52 13.02 -15.57
N LYS A 32 20.54 12.32 -15.06
CA LYS A 32 20.83 12.27 -13.63
C LYS A 32 21.10 13.69 -13.10
N ASP A 33 20.55 13.96 -11.92
CA ASP A 33 20.64 15.25 -11.22
C ASP A 33 19.96 16.42 -11.93
N SER A 34 19.15 16.16 -12.98
CA SER A 34 18.29 17.17 -13.56
C SER A 34 17.11 17.50 -12.64
N PRO A 35 16.43 18.66 -12.83
CA PRO A 35 15.22 18.95 -12.05
C PRO A 35 14.14 17.88 -12.18
N GLU A 36 13.98 17.31 -13.38
CA GLU A 36 13.04 16.23 -13.63
C GLU A 36 13.39 14.97 -12.83
N TYR A 37 14.69 14.65 -12.76
CA TYR A 37 15.18 13.52 -11.98
C TYR A 37 14.85 13.69 -10.50
N HIS A 38 15.07 14.88 -9.95
CA HIS A 38 14.76 15.18 -8.55
C HIS A 38 13.27 15.15 -8.27
N ASN A 39 12.43 15.62 -9.18
CA ASN A 39 10.99 15.56 -9.08
C ASN A 39 10.51 14.10 -9.05
N LEU A 40 11.04 13.25 -9.92
CA LEU A 40 10.71 11.83 -9.95
C LEU A 40 11.17 11.12 -8.67
N THR A 41 12.33 11.47 -8.15
CA THR A 41 12.82 10.94 -6.88
C THR A 41 11.86 11.27 -5.73
N GLY A 42 11.38 12.52 -5.67
CA GLY A 42 10.38 12.96 -4.70
C GLY A 42 9.06 12.21 -4.84
N ALA A 43 8.60 12.02 -6.08
CA ALA A 43 7.38 11.27 -6.36
C ALA A 43 7.50 9.80 -5.89
N ILE A 44 8.63 9.16 -6.16
CA ILE A 44 8.89 7.78 -5.74
C ILE A 44 8.87 7.68 -4.21
N ALA A 45 9.46 8.62 -3.51
CA ALA A 45 9.43 8.67 -2.05
C ALA A 45 8.01 8.83 -1.52
N ALA A 46 7.20 9.68 -2.15
CA ALA A 46 5.79 9.87 -1.78
C ALA A 46 4.97 8.60 -2.01
N TYR A 47 5.19 7.90 -3.12
CA TYR A 47 4.53 6.63 -3.39
C TYR A 47 4.88 5.58 -2.33
N GLY A 48 6.14 5.53 -1.89
CA GLY A 48 6.57 4.62 -0.83
C GLY A 48 5.83 4.87 0.48
N LYS A 49 5.66 6.13 0.87
CA LYS A 49 4.89 6.50 2.06
C LYS A 49 3.41 6.12 1.92
N THR A 50 2.83 6.38 0.77
CA THR A 50 1.44 6.03 0.48
C THR A 50 1.23 4.52 0.54
N LEU A 51 2.15 3.74 -0.03
CA LEU A 51 2.11 2.27 0.04
C LEU A 51 2.15 1.77 1.47
N ALA A 52 2.98 2.37 2.32
CA ALA A 52 3.07 1.99 3.73
C ALA A 52 1.73 2.20 4.45
N VAL A 53 1.06 3.33 4.20
CA VAL A 53 -0.25 3.63 4.78
C VAL A 53 -1.31 2.65 4.29
N LEU A 54 -1.39 2.42 2.98
CA LEU A 54 -2.37 1.51 2.39
C LEU A 54 -2.16 0.08 2.84
N THR A 55 -0.92 -0.37 2.97
CA THR A 55 -0.58 -1.71 3.45
C THR A 55 -1.01 -1.87 4.90
N ALA A 56 -0.77 -0.87 5.75
CA ALA A 56 -1.21 -0.89 7.14
C ALA A 56 -2.73 -0.97 7.25
N LEU A 57 -3.47 -0.22 6.42
CA LEU A 57 -4.93 -0.27 6.39
C LEU A 57 -5.44 -1.64 5.95
N LYS A 58 -4.82 -2.24 4.94
CA LYS A 58 -5.18 -3.56 4.46
C LYS A 58 -5.03 -4.61 5.55
N TYR A 59 -3.90 -4.63 6.23
CA TYR A 59 -3.66 -5.59 7.31
C TYR A 59 -4.59 -5.36 8.50
N ARG A 60 -4.90 -4.11 8.81
CA ARG A 60 -5.86 -3.80 9.87
C ARG A 60 -7.24 -4.40 9.57
N GLU A 61 -7.72 -4.26 8.34
CA GLU A 61 -9.01 -4.80 7.93
C GLU A 61 -9.02 -6.32 7.93
N GLU A 62 -7.95 -6.95 7.46
CA GLU A 62 -7.79 -8.39 7.50
C GLU A 62 -7.78 -8.92 8.94
N PHE A 63 -7.08 -8.23 9.83
CA PHE A 63 -7.00 -8.59 11.24
C PHE A 63 -8.38 -8.48 11.90
N ARG A 64 -9.12 -7.41 11.65
CA ARG A 64 -10.48 -7.23 12.16
C ARG A 64 -11.42 -8.34 11.68
N ALA A 65 -11.35 -8.68 10.40
CA ALA A 65 -12.15 -9.74 9.82
C ALA A 65 -11.84 -11.10 10.48
N MET A 66 -10.56 -11.35 10.74
CA MET A 66 -10.13 -12.59 11.40
C MET A 66 -10.63 -12.68 12.85
N ILE A 67 -10.52 -11.59 13.61
CA ILE A 67 -11.00 -11.53 15.00
C ILE A 67 -12.52 -11.68 15.09
N ALA A 68 -13.25 -11.22 14.07
CA ALA A 68 -14.70 -11.32 14.04
C ALA A 68 -15.21 -12.77 13.91
N GLN A 69 -14.36 -13.72 13.53
CA GLN A 69 -14.74 -15.13 13.43
C GLN A 69 -14.88 -15.75 14.82
N PRO A 70 -15.98 -16.49 15.09
CA PRO A 70 -16.23 -17.04 16.43
C PRO A 70 -15.13 -17.96 16.95
N ASP A 71 -14.58 -18.81 16.10
CA ASP A 71 -13.51 -19.73 16.45
C ASP A 71 -12.23 -19.02 16.88
N VAL A 72 -11.90 -17.91 16.24
CA VAL A 72 -10.73 -17.09 16.59
C VAL A 72 -10.97 -16.39 17.93
N ARG A 73 -12.19 -15.90 18.18
CA ARG A 73 -12.55 -15.27 19.44
C ARG A 73 -12.39 -16.24 20.61
N GLU A 74 -12.80 -17.49 20.43
CA GLU A 74 -12.66 -18.54 21.45
C GLU A 74 -11.20 -18.78 21.77
N ARG A 75 -10.34 -18.84 20.74
CA ARG A 75 -8.89 -19.02 20.92
C ARG A 75 -8.26 -17.85 21.67
N VAL A 76 -8.66 -16.64 21.35
CA VAL A 76 -8.14 -15.43 22.00
C VAL A 76 -8.61 -15.35 23.44
N ALA A 77 -9.84 -15.79 23.73
CA ALA A 77 -10.39 -15.79 25.08
C ALA A 77 -9.66 -16.78 26.01
N VAL A 78 -9.07 -17.83 25.48
CA VAL A 78 -8.32 -18.83 26.25
C VAL A 78 -6.96 -18.29 26.69
N TYR A 79 -6.40 -17.37 25.97
CA TYR A 79 -5.11 -16.75 26.26
C TYR A 79 -5.24 -15.41 26.96
#